data_5efb0958459728476ae89454d537d4ec
#
_entry.id   5efb0958459728476ae89454d537d4ec
#
_cell.length_a   1.000
_cell.length_b   1.000
_cell.length_c   1.000
_cell.angle_alpha   90.00
_cell.angle_beta   90.00
_cell.angle_gamma   90.00
#
_symmetry.space_group_name_H-M   'P 1'
#
loop_
_entity.id
_entity.type
_entity.pdbx_description
1 polymer ?
#
loop_
_entity_poly.entity_id
_entity_poly.type
_entity_poly.pdbx_seq_one_letter_code
_entity_poly.pdbx_strand_id
1 'polypeptide(L)'
;MKKRAKRELKEEEDKEEVLCCCEYVNRHGERSHVAACCCDCEDLDDVCDRFLKREPQKPESLSHVSAVVFDRIRVPWFWGGARKLDLSIVPPLVLLPALLHLAAFHFLLGVLVLTALPGLVLWYYFFTHRKKGRTLFFLSLALFSLGYMYYLFVSEVFPRGDVGQGELAAVSVGVSLTLLTLIYTKRDPGIVRLDQQAVHSTVTYYSTLPDNDSSFNGGMQEVSMTAVQRIGSSEQEGLELKESGRRNWCSVCRVVRPPRAGHCRICGVCVLRLDHHCVWINNCVGQANHVSFLLTLVFFLLTSLYGIGLVLRSVCPQQNVLTALLYCPGVYTHYSSALCFTCAWYCSIVTGGLLHLLLVQIINISYNVTEREARVALREKTARSACWGLVVDTGVYSRGLWSNWSEFMSMGDKLRLSSPTDLV
;
A
#
# COMPACT_ATOMS: atom_id res chain seq x y z
N MET A 1 30.85 46.90 2.82
CA MET A 1 29.93 46.77 3.95
C MET A 1 28.54 46.23 3.61
N LYS A 2 27.87 46.64 2.54
CA LYS A 2 26.53 46.16 2.19
C LYS A 2 26.42 44.65 1.80
N LYS A 3 27.48 44.02 1.31
CA LYS A 3 27.49 42.58 0.97
C LYS A 3 27.62 41.65 2.18
N ARG A 4 28.24 42.13 3.29
CA ARG A 4 28.41 41.37 4.51
C ARG A 4 27.14 41.36 5.36
N ALA A 5 26.48 42.52 5.46
CA ALA A 5 25.18 42.63 6.13
C ALA A 5 24.07 41.78 5.44
N LYS A 6 24.10 41.65 4.10
CA LYS A 6 23.13 40.81 3.35
C LYS A 6 23.43 39.32 3.48
N ARG A 7 24.64 38.93 3.86
CA ARG A 7 25.05 37.55 4.12
C ARG A 7 24.72 37.16 5.56
N GLU A 8 24.89 38.06 6.49
CA GLU A 8 24.53 37.88 7.92
C GLU A 8 22.99 37.80 8.10
N LEU A 9 22.21 38.61 7.36
CA LEU A 9 20.73 38.53 7.31
C LEU A 9 20.23 37.23 6.66
N LYS A 10 21.01 36.64 5.77
CA LYS A 10 20.63 35.36 5.11
C LYS A 10 21.06 34.13 5.92
N GLU A 11 22.06 34.26 6.78
CA GLU A 11 22.51 33.25 7.75
C GLU A 11 21.63 33.23 9.03
N GLU A 12 20.90 34.31 9.33
CA GLU A 12 19.90 34.35 10.38
C GLU A 12 18.54 33.78 9.96
N GLU A 13 18.21 33.78 8.66
CA GLU A 13 16.95 33.20 8.12
C GLU A 13 17.01 31.67 7.99
N ASP A 14 18.17 31.04 7.98
CA ASP A 14 18.37 29.60 7.81
C ASP A 14 18.56 28.81 9.13
N LYS A 15 18.38 29.43 10.29
CA LYS A 15 18.12 28.66 11.50
C LYS A 15 16.67 28.20 11.47
N GLU A 16 16.41 27.06 10.84
CA GLU A 16 15.20 26.26 11.12
C GLU A 16 15.16 26.02 12.63
N GLU A 17 14.56 26.94 13.36
CA GLU A 17 14.31 26.74 14.79
C GLU A 17 13.49 25.45 14.92
N VAL A 18 14.11 24.46 15.55
CA VAL A 18 13.52 23.15 15.79
C VAL A 18 12.18 23.35 16.51
N LEU A 19 11.09 22.92 15.86
CA LEU A 19 9.75 22.98 16.42
C LEU A 19 9.69 22.10 17.67
N CYS A 20 9.09 22.61 18.74
CA CYS A 20 8.79 21.82 19.93
C CYS A 20 7.79 20.69 19.59
N CYS A 21 7.73 19.64 20.38
CA CYS A 21 6.86 18.47 20.13
C CYS A 21 5.37 18.82 19.93
N CYS A 22 4.91 19.94 20.49
CA CYS A 22 3.52 20.42 20.41
C CYS A 22 3.33 21.56 19.43
N GLU A 23 4.40 22.09 18.81
CA GLU A 23 4.32 23.14 17.81
C GLU A 23 4.21 22.59 16.41
N TYR A 24 3.59 23.35 15.51
CA TYR A 24 3.49 23.02 14.09
C TYR A 24 3.38 24.29 13.24
N VAL A 25 3.68 24.17 11.97
CA VAL A 25 3.39 25.22 10.98
C VAL A 25 2.01 24.97 10.42
N ASN A 26 1.12 25.98 10.51
CA ASN A 26 -0.24 25.90 9.97
C ASN A 26 -0.22 26.04 8.43
N ARG A 27 -1.39 25.95 7.80
CA ARG A 27 -1.55 26.11 6.34
C ARG A 27 -1.19 27.51 5.81
N HIS A 28 -1.07 28.51 6.69
CA HIS A 28 -0.70 29.88 6.35
C HIS A 28 0.80 30.14 6.50
N GLY A 29 1.56 29.13 6.94
CA GLY A 29 3.01 29.25 7.17
C GLY A 29 3.38 29.81 8.55
N GLU A 30 2.42 29.99 9.47
CA GLU A 30 2.61 30.53 10.79
C GLU A 30 2.81 29.41 11.82
N ARG A 31 3.63 29.68 12.85
CA ARG A 31 3.80 28.74 13.98
C ARG A 31 2.52 28.73 14.82
N SER A 32 2.05 27.56 15.14
CA SER A 32 0.88 27.32 15.97
C SER A 32 1.17 26.19 16.96
N HIS A 33 0.40 26.13 18.03
CA HIS A 33 0.56 25.13 19.10
C HIS A 33 -0.71 24.29 19.22
N VAL A 34 -0.57 22.99 19.54
CA VAL A 34 -1.71 22.06 19.66
C VAL A 34 -2.75 22.57 20.68
N ALA A 35 -2.28 23.21 21.79
CA ALA A 35 -3.17 23.80 22.79
C ALA A 35 -3.91 25.06 22.33
N ALA A 36 -3.49 25.69 21.22
CA ALA A 36 -4.16 26.86 20.63
C ALA A 36 -5.37 26.50 19.75
N CYS A 37 -5.90 25.30 19.89
CA CYS A 37 -7.03 24.79 19.10
C CYS A 37 -8.32 25.63 19.26
N CYS A 38 -8.45 26.40 20.33
CA CYS A 38 -9.59 27.25 20.65
C CYS A 38 -9.38 28.73 20.32
N CYS A 39 -8.22 29.12 19.77
CA CYS A 39 -7.90 30.49 19.40
C CYS A 39 -8.12 30.67 17.90
N ASP A 40 -8.68 31.81 17.49
CA ASP A 40 -9.01 32.17 16.11
C ASP A 40 -10.13 31.30 15.51
N CYS A 41 -11.36 31.64 15.88
CA CYS A 41 -12.59 30.93 15.52
C CYS A 41 -13.52 31.73 14.61
N GLU A 42 -13.03 32.75 13.90
CA GLU A 42 -13.85 33.69 13.10
C GLU A 42 -14.78 32.94 12.13
N ASP A 43 -14.26 31.95 11.40
CA ASP A 43 -15.05 31.10 10.50
C ASP A 43 -16.05 30.20 11.26
N LEU A 44 -15.68 29.74 12.47
CA LEU A 44 -16.55 28.89 13.30
C LEU A 44 -17.69 29.72 13.91
N ASP A 45 -17.39 30.94 14.35
CA ASP A 45 -18.37 31.85 14.91
C ASP A 45 -19.41 32.29 13.86
N ASP A 46 -19.00 32.56 12.60
CA ASP A 46 -19.92 32.86 11.49
C ASP A 46 -20.87 31.69 11.19
N VAL A 47 -20.34 30.47 11.21
CA VAL A 47 -21.14 29.25 11.01
C VAL A 47 -22.09 29.00 12.17
N CYS A 48 -21.63 29.15 13.42
CA CYS A 48 -22.47 28.99 14.62
C CYS A 48 -23.58 30.07 14.69
N ASP A 49 -23.24 31.31 14.39
CA ASP A 49 -24.19 32.44 14.36
C ASP A 49 -25.30 32.23 13.32
N ARG A 50 -24.91 31.79 12.11
CA ARG A 50 -25.89 31.46 11.05
C ARG A 50 -26.76 30.27 11.41
N PHE A 51 -26.15 29.23 12.06
CA PHE A 51 -26.93 28.09 12.54
C PHE A 51 -27.97 28.51 13.59
N LEU A 52 -27.57 29.34 14.56
CA LEU A 52 -28.47 29.86 15.59
C LEU A 52 -29.57 30.77 15.01
N LYS A 53 -29.23 31.59 14.00
CA LYS A 53 -30.17 32.47 13.29
C LYS A 53 -31.04 31.75 12.26
N ARG A 54 -30.82 30.43 12.05
CA ARG A 54 -31.47 29.60 11.02
C ARG A 54 -31.29 30.13 9.59
N GLU A 55 -30.18 30.80 9.34
CA GLU A 55 -29.82 31.28 8.00
C GLU A 55 -29.17 30.17 7.17
N PRO A 56 -29.31 30.18 5.82
CA PRO A 56 -28.67 29.21 4.97
C PRO A 56 -27.14 29.32 5.08
N GLN A 57 -26.49 28.17 5.29
CA GLN A 57 -25.03 28.07 5.41
C GLN A 57 -24.34 28.34 4.07
N LYS A 58 -23.28 29.15 4.10
CA LYS A 58 -22.42 29.33 2.92
C LYS A 58 -21.55 28.07 2.73
N PRO A 59 -21.57 27.42 1.55
CA PRO A 59 -20.77 26.20 1.32
C PRO A 59 -19.25 26.46 1.46
N GLU A 60 -18.80 27.69 1.22
CA GLU A 60 -17.41 28.11 1.38
C GLU A 60 -16.99 28.15 2.86
N SER A 61 -17.83 28.71 3.75
CA SER A 61 -17.56 28.78 5.20
C SER A 61 -17.50 27.37 5.82
N LEU A 62 -18.40 26.47 5.45
CA LEU A 62 -18.40 25.08 5.91
C LEU A 62 -17.12 24.32 5.47
N SER A 63 -16.68 24.54 4.22
CA SER A 63 -15.43 23.92 3.72
C SER A 63 -14.20 24.51 4.42
N HIS A 64 -14.22 25.80 4.76
CA HIS A 64 -13.18 26.48 5.51
C HIS A 64 -13.09 25.98 6.96
N VAL A 65 -14.19 25.93 7.67
CA VAL A 65 -14.26 25.40 9.06
C VAL A 65 -13.76 23.96 9.09
N SER A 66 -14.23 23.11 8.19
CA SER A 66 -13.74 21.72 8.14
C SER A 66 -12.24 21.65 7.90
N ALA A 67 -11.70 22.46 6.99
CA ALA A 67 -10.27 22.50 6.69
C ALA A 67 -9.43 23.01 7.88
N VAL A 68 -9.94 24.02 8.63
CA VAL A 68 -9.30 24.54 9.85
C VAL A 68 -9.32 23.48 10.96
N VAL A 69 -10.48 22.87 11.23
CA VAL A 69 -10.60 21.81 12.24
C VAL A 69 -9.65 20.64 11.90
N PHE A 70 -9.64 20.18 10.66
CA PHE A 70 -8.73 19.11 10.22
C PHE A 70 -7.26 19.49 10.28
N ASP A 71 -6.90 20.77 10.14
CA ASP A 71 -5.51 21.22 10.26
C ASP A 71 -5.07 21.32 11.73
N ARG A 72 -5.99 21.55 12.65
CA ARG A 72 -5.73 21.65 14.09
C ARG A 72 -5.66 20.30 14.81
N ILE A 73 -6.23 19.22 14.25
CA ILE A 73 -6.18 17.88 14.85
C ILE A 73 -4.77 17.29 14.61
N ARG A 74 -3.88 17.49 15.59
CA ARG A 74 -2.49 17.05 15.55
C ARG A 74 -2.12 16.32 16.83
N VAL A 75 -1.15 15.39 16.71
CA VAL A 75 -0.60 14.66 17.85
C VAL A 75 0.84 15.13 18.08
N PRO A 76 1.20 15.42 19.35
CA PRO A 76 2.57 15.75 19.71
C PRO A 76 3.55 14.67 19.23
N TRP A 77 4.70 15.10 18.68
CA TRP A 77 5.70 14.16 18.16
C TRP A 77 7.08 14.51 18.69
N PHE A 78 7.76 13.53 19.30
CA PHE A 78 9.02 13.75 20.03
C PHE A 78 10.20 14.23 19.15
N TRP A 79 10.16 13.97 17.83
CA TRP A 79 11.31 14.25 16.94
C TRP A 79 11.03 15.32 15.89
N GLY A 80 10.20 16.30 16.22
CA GLY A 80 10.03 17.48 15.38
C GLY A 80 8.56 17.82 15.10
N GLY A 81 8.00 18.69 15.91
CA GLY A 81 6.69 19.29 15.73
C GLY A 81 5.49 18.34 15.82
N ALA A 82 4.29 18.90 16.00
CA ALA A 82 3.06 18.11 16.05
C ALA A 82 2.64 17.63 14.65
N ARG A 83 2.41 16.32 14.50
CA ARG A 83 2.00 15.71 13.23
C ARG A 83 0.49 15.67 13.08
N LYS A 84 0.02 15.97 11.88
CA LYS A 84 -1.40 15.91 11.52
C LYS A 84 -1.92 14.48 11.65
N LEU A 85 -3.00 14.32 12.41
CA LEU A 85 -3.70 13.05 12.53
C LEU A 85 -4.63 12.87 11.32
N ASP A 86 -4.48 11.77 10.61
CA ASP A 86 -5.44 11.39 9.56
C ASP A 86 -6.69 10.80 10.22
N LEU A 87 -7.79 11.54 10.17
CA LEU A 87 -9.06 11.11 10.76
C LEU A 87 -9.62 9.82 10.17
N SER A 88 -9.11 9.39 9.01
CA SER A 88 -9.50 8.10 8.42
C SER A 88 -9.05 6.89 9.25
N ILE A 89 -8.15 7.11 10.24
CA ILE A 89 -7.68 6.08 11.17
C ILE A 89 -8.72 5.80 12.27
N VAL A 90 -9.49 6.81 12.69
CA VAL A 90 -10.40 6.72 13.83
C VAL A 90 -11.55 5.71 13.63
N PRO A 91 -12.27 5.70 12.48
CA PRO A 91 -13.36 4.76 12.27
C PRO A 91 -12.97 3.28 12.45
N PRO A 92 -11.87 2.77 11.89
CA PRO A 92 -11.44 1.39 12.14
C PRO A 92 -11.17 1.08 13.61
N LEU A 93 -10.55 2.01 14.34
CA LEU A 93 -10.22 1.82 15.76
C LEU A 93 -11.45 1.70 16.65
N VAL A 94 -12.49 2.47 16.35
CA VAL A 94 -13.70 2.54 17.20
C VAL A 94 -14.78 1.58 16.71
N LEU A 95 -15.07 1.60 15.40
CA LEU A 95 -16.20 0.85 14.86
C LEU A 95 -15.95 -0.65 14.82
N LEU A 96 -14.71 -1.09 14.50
CA LEU A 96 -14.45 -2.53 14.41
C LEU A 96 -14.69 -3.25 15.74
N PRO A 97 -14.05 -2.87 16.88
CA PRO A 97 -14.34 -3.51 18.14
C PRO A 97 -15.80 -3.36 18.55
N ALA A 98 -16.40 -2.17 18.41
CA ALA A 98 -17.79 -1.95 18.75
C ALA A 98 -18.75 -2.88 17.98
N LEU A 99 -18.54 -3.04 16.66
CA LEU A 99 -19.35 -3.93 15.84
C LEU A 99 -19.13 -5.41 16.18
N LEU A 100 -17.90 -5.84 16.49
CA LEU A 100 -17.61 -7.21 16.88
C LEU A 100 -18.21 -7.54 18.27
N HIS A 101 -18.13 -6.62 19.21
CA HIS A 101 -18.80 -6.76 20.51
C HIS A 101 -20.33 -6.80 20.35
N LEU A 102 -20.90 -5.94 19.51
CA LEU A 102 -22.34 -5.98 19.19
C LEU A 102 -22.74 -7.33 18.57
N ALA A 103 -21.95 -7.85 17.64
CA ALA A 103 -22.17 -9.13 16.98
C ALA A 103 -22.11 -10.33 17.95
N ALA A 104 -21.35 -10.21 19.04
CA ALA A 104 -21.21 -11.24 20.07
C ALA A 104 -22.43 -11.37 21.01
N PHE A 105 -23.35 -10.40 21.04
CA PHE A 105 -24.53 -10.48 21.91
C PHE A 105 -25.56 -11.50 21.43
N HIS A 106 -25.71 -11.66 20.12
CA HIS A 106 -26.72 -12.57 19.58
C HIS A 106 -26.33 -13.06 18.18
N PHE A 107 -26.63 -14.34 17.89
CA PHE A 107 -26.31 -14.97 16.60
C PHE A 107 -26.80 -14.15 15.38
N LEU A 108 -28.07 -13.71 15.40
CA LEU A 108 -28.63 -12.91 14.28
C LEU A 108 -27.93 -11.58 14.09
N LEU A 109 -27.51 -10.93 15.20
CA LEU A 109 -26.69 -9.71 15.12
C LEU A 109 -25.31 -10.02 14.53
N GLY A 110 -24.72 -11.15 14.91
CA GLY A 110 -23.48 -11.64 14.33
C GLY A 110 -23.57 -11.78 12.81
N VAL A 111 -24.58 -12.47 12.32
CA VAL A 111 -24.83 -12.63 10.88
C VAL A 111 -25.03 -11.28 10.20
N LEU A 112 -25.89 -10.42 10.77
CA LEU A 112 -26.16 -9.09 10.20
C LEU A 112 -24.89 -8.22 10.10
N VAL A 113 -24.14 -8.12 11.20
CA VAL A 113 -22.93 -7.28 11.25
C VAL A 113 -21.86 -7.81 10.32
N LEU A 114 -21.59 -9.13 10.34
CA LEU A 114 -20.54 -9.73 9.54
C LEU A 114 -20.85 -9.75 8.03
N THR A 115 -22.12 -9.72 7.65
CA THR A 115 -22.51 -9.55 6.22
C THR A 115 -22.50 -8.09 5.80
N ALA A 116 -22.89 -7.17 6.67
CA ALA A 116 -22.91 -5.74 6.38
C ALA A 116 -21.50 -5.12 6.31
N LEU A 117 -20.57 -5.60 7.14
CA LEU A 117 -19.22 -5.02 7.28
C LEU A 117 -18.41 -5.07 5.97
N PRO A 118 -18.31 -6.20 5.23
CA PRO A 118 -17.68 -6.21 3.92
C PRO A 118 -18.37 -5.26 2.92
N GLY A 119 -19.68 -5.18 2.94
CA GLY A 119 -20.45 -4.25 2.12
C GLY A 119 -20.10 -2.79 2.38
N LEU A 120 -19.99 -2.40 3.66
CA LEU A 120 -19.59 -1.07 4.08
C LEU A 120 -18.15 -0.74 3.63
N VAL A 121 -17.22 -1.69 3.79
CA VAL A 121 -15.82 -1.54 3.38
C VAL A 121 -15.72 -1.38 1.86
N LEU A 122 -16.45 -2.18 1.09
CA LEU A 122 -16.53 -2.07 -0.37
C LEU A 122 -17.16 -0.75 -0.81
N TRP A 123 -18.25 -0.32 -0.18
CA TRP A 123 -18.88 0.99 -0.45
C TRP A 123 -17.89 2.13 -0.22
N TYR A 124 -17.16 2.13 0.90
CA TYR A 124 -16.13 3.13 1.19
C TYR A 124 -14.99 3.07 0.18
N TYR A 125 -14.57 1.88 -0.24
CA TYR A 125 -13.57 1.69 -1.31
C TYR A 125 -14.01 2.36 -2.62
N PHE A 126 -15.22 2.08 -3.09
CA PHE A 126 -15.73 2.69 -4.32
C PHE A 126 -15.86 4.21 -4.22
N PHE A 127 -16.29 4.71 -3.07
CA PHE A 127 -16.41 6.14 -2.83
C PHE A 127 -15.04 6.84 -2.86
N THR A 128 -14.04 6.32 -2.17
CA THR A 128 -12.69 6.89 -2.12
C THR A 128 -11.94 6.71 -3.43
N HIS A 129 -12.10 5.57 -4.10
CA HIS A 129 -11.47 5.30 -5.40
C HIS A 129 -11.96 6.26 -6.48
N ARG A 130 -13.22 6.62 -6.50
CA ARG A 130 -13.76 7.65 -7.40
C ARG A 130 -13.09 9.01 -7.20
N LYS A 131 -12.80 9.40 -5.96
CA LYS A 131 -12.15 10.67 -5.61
C LYS A 131 -10.62 10.65 -5.82
N LYS A 132 -10.04 9.51 -6.20
CA LYS A 132 -8.58 9.31 -6.37
C LYS A 132 -7.75 9.76 -5.15
N GLY A 133 -8.37 9.81 -3.97
CA GLY A 133 -7.76 10.24 -2.73
C GLY A 133 -6.91 9.12 -2.11
N ARG A 134 -5.77 9.49 -1.57
CA ARG A 134 -4.96 8.62 -0.71
C ARG A 134 -5.59 8.61 0.69
N THR A 135 -5.86 7.43 1.25
CA THR A 135 -6.45 7.27 2.58
C THR A 135 -5.69 6.24 3.40
N LEU A 136 -5.56 6.48 4.70
CA LEU A 136 -4.98 5.52 5.64
C LEU A 136 -6.02 4.54 6.22
N PHE A 137 -7.30 4.70 5.89
CA PHE A 137 -8.39 3.88 6.42
C PHE A 137 -8.13 2.37 6.29
N PHE A 138 -7.80 1.89 5.09
CA PHE A 138 -7.60 0.45 4.86
C PHE A 138 -6.37 -0.11 5.56
N LEU A 139 -5.27 0.66 5.58
CA LEU A 139 -4.06 0.26 6.29
C LEU A 139 -4.30 0.22 7.80
N SER A 140 -4.98 1.22 8.36
CA SER A 140 -5.32 1.24 9.78
C SER A 140 -6.29 0.12 10.14
N LEU A 141 -7.27 -0.17 9.28
CA LEU A 141 -8.18 -1.29 9.46
C LEU A 141 -7.43 -2.63 9.49
N ALA A 142 -6.49 -2.85 8.56
CA ALA A 142 -5.70 -4.08 8.51
C ALA A 142 -4.79 -4.24 9.74
N LEU A 143 -4.04 -3.19 10.11
CA LEU A 143 -3.14 -3.23 11.26
C LEU A 143 -3.89 -3.35 12.58
N PHE A 144 -4.97 -2.59 12.73
CA PHE A 144 -5.78 -2.65 13.95
C PHE A 144 -6.49 -3.99 14.08
N SER A 145 -7.05 -4.54 12.98
CA SER A 145 -7.64 -5.89 13.00
C SER A 145 -6.63 -6.94 13.45
N LEU A 146 -5.42 -6.93 12.89
CA LEU A 146 -4.38 -7.88 13.25
C LEU A 146 -4.00 -7.76 14.74
N GLY A 147 -3.77 -6.54 15.23
CA GLY A 147 -3.43 -6.29 16.63
C GLY A 147 -4.56 -6.64 17.58
N TYR A 148 -5.81 -6.28 17.23
CA TYR A 148 -6.98 -6.54 18.05
C TYR A 148 -7.31 -8.04 18.12
N MET A 149 -7.22 -8.76 17.00
CA MET A 149 -7.41 -10.22 16.99
C MET A 149 -6.33 -10.94 17.81
N TYR A 150 -5.08 -10.50 17.71
CA TYR A 150 -3.99 -11.02 18.52
C TYR A 150 -4.19 -10.72 20.02
N TYR A 151 -4.63 -9.51 20.37
CA TYR A 151 -4.97 -9.14 21.72
C TYR A 151 -6.07 -10.06 22.29
N LEU A 152 -7.17 -10.27 21.58
CA LEU A 152 -8.24 -11.18 22.02
C LEU A 152 -7.78 -12.63 22.11
N PHE A 153 -6.90 -13.08 21.23
CA PHE A 153 -6.32 -14.42 21.31
C PHE A 153 -5.54 -14.61 22.62
N VAL A 154 -4.73 -13.62 23.02
CA VAL A 154 -3.93 -13.67 24.25
C VAL A 154 -4.79 -13.48 25.51
N SER A 155 -5.79 -12.59 25.46
CA SER A 155 -6.60 -12.25 26.65
C SER A 155 -7.78 -13.19 26.89
N GLU A 156 -8.38 -13.74 25.84
CA GLU A 156 -9.62 -14.53 25.95
C GLU A 156 -9.42 -16.02 25.65
N VAL A 157 -8.55 -16.37 24.69
CA VAL A 157 -8.40 -17.77 24.26
C VAL A 157 -7.30 -18.46 25.03
N PHE A 158 -6.12 -17.87 25.14
CA PHE A 158 -4.98 -18.47 25.83
C PHE A 158 -5.27 -18.81 27.32
N PRO A 159 -5.95 -17.95 28.12
CA PRO A 159 -6.24 -18.26 29.55
C PRO A 159 -7.20 -19.43 29.77
N ARG A 160 -7.90 -19.93 28.73
CA ARG A 160 -8.77 -21.11 28.82
C ARG A 160 -8.00 -22.42 29.06
N GLY A 161 -6.69 -22.41 28.76
CA GLY A 161 -5.81 -23.56 28.95
C GLY A 161 -5.80 -24.58 27.81
N ASP A 162 -6.65 -24.42 26.80
CA ASP A 162 -6.72 -25.30 25.61
C ASP A 162 -5.61 -25.07 24.61
N VAL A 163 -4.90 -23.92 24.71
CA VAL A 163 -3.80 -23.50 23.85
C VAL A 163 -2.50 -23.58 24.64
N GLY A 164 -1.55 -24.38 24.13
CA GLY A 164 -0.24 -24.54 24.75
C GLY A 164 0.68 -23.34 24.48
N GLN A 165 1.73 -23.19 25.31
CA GLN A 165 2.72 -22.10 25.11
C GLN A 165 3.43 -22.15 23.75
N GLY A 166 3.69 -23.36 23.22
CA GLY A 166 4.27 -23.53 21.88
C GLY A 166 3.35 -23.02 20.77
N GLU A 167 2.03 -23.21 20.90
CA GLU A 167 1.02 -22.71 19.95
C GLU A 167 0.90 -21.19 20.02
N LEU A 168 0.93 -20.60 21.23
CA LEU A 168 0.99 -19.15 21.41
C LEU A 168 2.26 -18.57 20.79
N ALA A 169 3.42 -19.20 21.00
CA ALA A 169 4.68 -18.78 20.40
C ALA A 169 4.62 -18.84 18.87
N ALA A 170 4.05 -19.90 18.30
CA ALA A 170 3.89 -20.03 16.84
C ALA A 170 3.02 -18.91 16.24
N VAL A 171 1.86 -18.58 16.87
CA VAL A 171 1.00 -17.48 16.46
C VAL A 171 1.76 -16.14 16.57
N SER A 172 2.48 -15.91 17.67
CA SER A 172 3.24 -14.68 17.91
C SER A 172 4.36 -14.48 16.89
N VAL A 173 5.08 -15.55 16.54
CA VAL A 173 6.09 -15.53 15.47
C VAL A 173 5.43 -15.25 14.12
N GLY A 174 4.32 -15.87 13.80
CA GLY A 174 3.57 -15.64 12.57
C GLY A 174 3.10 -14.19 12.42
N VAL A 175 2.55 -13.60 13.48
CA VAL A 175 2.17 -12.17 13.51
C VAL A 175 3.40 -11.28 13.31
N SER A 176 4.52 -11.59 13.98
CA SER A 176 5.76 -10.83 13.85
C SER A 176 6.34 -10.88 12.44
N LEU A 177 6.34 -12.06 11.80
CA LEU A 177 6.78 -12.24 10.41
C LEU A 177 5.87 -11.48 9.43
N THR A 178 4.55 -11.50 9.67
CA THR A 178 3.59 -10.74 8.88
C THR A 178 3.86 -9.23 8.96
N LEU A 179 4.08 -8.70 10.16
CA LEU A 179 4.41 -7.29 10.36
C LEU A 179 5.75 -6.92 9.76
N LEU A 180 6.76 -7.76 9.92
CA LEU A 180 8.10 -7.54 9.36
C LEU A 180 8.05 -7.47 7.83
N THR A 181 7.42 -8.44 7.19
CA THR A 181 7.28 -8.46 5.72
C THR A 181 6.41 -7.31 5.22
N LEU A 182 5.39 -6.90 5.97
CA LEU A 182 4.58 -5.72 5.66
C LEU A 182 5.42 -4.43 5.71
N ILE A 183 6.32 -4.27 6.69
CA ILE A 183 7.26 -3.14 6.76
C ILE A 183 8.15 -3.11 5.51
N TYR A 184 8.69 -4.25 5.09
CA TYR A 184 9.46 -4.34 3.84
C TYR A 184 8.62 -4.00 2.60
N THR A 185 7.37 -4.44 2.56
CA THR A 185 6.43 -4.13 1.46
C THR A 185 6.10 -2.64 1.39
N LYS A 186 6.14 -1.94 2.52
CA LYS A 186 5.91 -0.48 2.59
C LYS A 186 7.09 0.36 2.11
N ARG A 187 8.26 -0.23 1.88
CA ARG A 187 9.43 0.47 1.36
C ARG A 187 9.25 0.88 -0.10
N ASP A 188 10.29 1.40 -0.72
CA ASP A 188 10.28 1.83 -2.13
C ASP A 188 9.81 0.69 -3.05
N PRO A 189 8.73 0.86 -3.84
CA PRO A 189 8.25 -0.14 -4.79
C PRO A 189 9.12 -0.26 -6.06
N GLY A 190 10.19 0.52 -6.18
CA GLY A 190 11.01 0.68 -7.38
C GLY A 190 10.58 1.90 -8.19
N ILE A 191 10.68 3.10 -7.59
CA ILE A 191 10.32 4.36 -8.27
C ILE A 191 11.35 4.64 -9.36
N VAL A 192 10.88 4.98 -10.56
CA VAL A 192 11.73 5.36 -11.70
C VAL A 192 12.34 6.73 -11.41
N ARG A 193 13.68 6.78 -11.28
CA ARG A 193 14.45 8.00 -11.06
C ARG A 193 15.16 8.43 -12.35
N LEU A 194 15.45 9.72 -12.48
CA LEU A 194 16.09 10.28 -13.67
C LEU A 194 17.53 9.79 -13.88
N ASP A 195 18.26 9.53 -12.81
CA ASP A 195 19.61 8.97 -12.82
C ASP A 195 19.66 7.55 -13.41
N GLN A 196 18.61 6.75 -13.21
CA GLN A 196 18.51 5.40 -13.78
C GLN A 196 18.19 5.38 -15.28
N GLN A 197 17.72 6.48 -15.87
CA GLN A 197 17.42 6.55 -17.29
C GLN A 197 18.68 6.47 -18.16
N ALA A 198 19.78 7.06 -17.74
CA ALA A 198 21.05 7.02 -18.46
C ALA A 198 21.59 5.59 -18.61
N VAL A 199 21.47 4.77 -17.54
CA VAL A 199 21.94 3.37 -17.53
C VAL A 199 21.05 2.48 -18.41
N HIS A 200 19.72 2.64 -18.35
CA HIS A 200 18.81 1.83 -19.16
C HIS A 200 18.83 2.18 -20.66
N SER A 201 19.06 3.43 -21.01
CA SER A 201 19.20 3.81 -22.42
C SER A 201 20.49 3.24 -23.03
N THR A 202 21.58 3.19 -22.26
CA THR A 202 22.86 2.61 -22.73
C THR A 202 22.78 1.09 -22.91
N VAL A 203 22.13 0.38 -21.97
CA VAL A 203 22.01 -1.11 -22.03
C VAL A 203 21.10 -1.56 -23.18
N THR A 204 20.10 -0.78 -23.56
CA THR A 204 19.20 -1.16 -24.66
C THR A 204 19.91 -1.07 -26.03
N TYR A 205 20.91 -0.23 -26.16
CA TYR A 205 21.70 -0.09 -27.40
C TYR A 205 22.68 -1.25 -27.63
N TYR A 206 23.17 -1.92 -26.57
CA TYR A 206 24.14 -3.01 -26.71
C TYR A 206 23.51 -4.39 -26.97
N SER A 207 22.21 -4.56 -26.79
CA SER A 207 21.54 -5.85 -26.97
C SER A 207 20.97 -6.12 -28.37
N THR A 208 21.16 -5.19 -29.33
CA THR A 208 20.61 -5.32 -30.69
C THR A 208 21.66 -5.30 -31.80
N LEU A 209 22.94 -5.48 -31.47
CA LEU A 209 23.96 -5.72 -32.51
C LEU A 209 24.03 -7.24 -32.75
N PRO A 210 23.79 -7.72 -33.99
CA PRO A 210 24.06 -9.10 -34.34
C PRO A 210 25.56 -9.34 -34.33
N ASP A 211 25.98 -10.45 -33.74
CA ASP A 211 27.33 -10.97 -33.83
C ASP A 211 27.73 -11.15 -35.32
N ASN A 212 28.56 -10.25 -35.82
CA ASN A 212 29.39 -10.52 -36.99
C ASN A 212 30.84 -10.26 -36.58
N ASP A 213 31.56 -11.35 -36.57
CA ASP A 213 33.00 -11.42 -36.40
C ASP A 213 33.75 -10.34 -37.18
N SER A 214 34.53 -9.54 -36.46
CA SER A 214 35.89 -9.22 -36.83
C SER A 214 36.54 -8.31 -35.79
N SER A 215 37.60 -8.84 -35.23
CA SER A 215 38.73 -8.23 -34.52
C SER A 215 38.85 -6.71 -34.68
N PHE A 216 38.75 -5.96 -33.55
CA PHE A 216 39.55 -4.72 -33.42
C PHE A 216 39.87 -4.39 -31.95
N ASN A 217 41.12 -4.06 -31.72
CA ASN A 217 41.76 -3.70 -30.45
C ASN A 217 41.23 -2.39 -29.84
N GLY A 218 41.18 -2.42 -28.55
CA GLY A 218 41.32 -1.41 -27.51
C GLY A 218 41.14 0.08 -27.84
N GLY A 219 40.30 0.69 -27.09
CA GLY A 219 40.22 2.13 -26.98
C GLY A 219 38.91 2.59 -26.35
N MET A 220 38.99 2.94 -25.07
CA MET A 220 37.92 3.62 -24.33
C MET A 220 37.74 5.01 -24.94
N GLN A 221 36.67 5.26 -25.67
CA GLN A 221 36.32 6.58 -26.14
C GLN A 221 34.91 6.95 -25.69
N GLU A 222 34.83 7.98 -24.86
CA GLU A 222 33.58 8.68 -24.54
C GLU A 222 32.96 9.20 -25.85
N VAL A 223 31.83 8.62 -26.26
CA VAL A 223 31.08 9.08 -27.41
C VAL A 223 30.08 10.14 -26.93
N SER A 224 30.46 11.39 -27.15
CA SER A 224 29.61 12.55 -26.99
C SER A 224 28.38 12.45 -27.92
N MET A 225 27.26 13.00 -27.48
CA MET A 225 25.94 13.01 -28.13
C MET A 225 25.89 13.52 -29.59
N THR A 226 27.00 14.03 -30.11
CA THR A 226 27.13 14.59 -31.48
C THR A 226 27.50 13.55 -32.54
N ALA A 227 27.88 12.33 -32.19
CA ALA A 227 28.31 11.29 -33.14
C ALA A 227 27.17 10.45 -33.74
N VAL A 228 25.94 10.61 -33.30
CA VAL A 228 24.74 9.85 -33.78
C VAL A 228 24.26 10.34 -35.15
N GLN A 229 24.81 11.41 -35.69
CA GLN A 229 24.34 12.06 -36.92
C GLN A 229 25.03 11.58 -38.21
N ARG A 230 25.90 10.53 -38.16
CA ARG A 230 26.67 10.09 -39.35
C ARG A 230 26.65 8.59 -39.64
N ILE A 231 25.64 7.86 -39.25
CA ILE A 231 25.43 6.53 -39.82
C ILE A 231 24.09 6.55 -40.53
N GLY A 232 24.16 6.83 -41.81
CA GLY A 232 23.01 6.74 -42.71
C GLY A 232 22.69 5.27 -42.97
N SER A 233 21.41 5.00 -42.83
CA SER A 233 20.55 3.98 -43.43
C SER A 233 19.59 3.41 -42.42
N SER A 234 18.52 4.01 -42.32
CA SER A 234 17.12 3.63 -42.34
C SER A 234 16.29 4.66 -41.58
N GLU A 235 15.64 5.51 -42.32
CA GLU A 235 14.63 6.43 -41.79
C GLU A 235 13.52 5.67 -41.02
N GLN A 236 13.31 4.40 -41.33
CA GLN A 236 12.32 3.56 -40.66
C GLN A 236 12.71 3.22 -39.22
N GLU A 237 13.95 2.81 -38.90
CA GLU A 237 14.39 2.55 -37.51
C GLU A 237 14.39 3.80 -36.64
N GLY A 238 14.79 4.96 -37.21
CA GLY A 238 14.73 6.24 -36.54
C GLY A 238 13.29 6.69 -36.19
N LEU A 239 12.32 6.36 -37.05
CA LEU A 239 10.90 6.66 -36.81
C LEU A 239 10.31 5.77 -35.74
N GLU A 240 10.59 4.46 -35.75
CA GLU A 240 10.12 3.52 -34.72
C GLU A 240 10.71 3.84 -33.34
N LEU A 241 11.97 4.26 -33.25
CA LEU A 241 12.58 4.68 -31.98
C LEU A 241 11.95 5.98 -31.45
N LYS A 242 11.68 6.96 -32.29
CA LYS A 242 10.98 8.20 -31.92
C LYS A 242 9.54 7.92 -31.50
N GLU A 243 8.88 7.00 -32.15
CA GLU A 243 7.50 6.63 -31.86
C GLU A 243 7.39 5.80 -30.59
N SER A 244 8.33 4.88 -30.33
CA SER A 244 8.46 4.13 -29.07
C SER A 244 8.76 5.06 -27.89
N GLY A 245 9.65 6.03 -28.04
CA GLY A 245 9.94 7.04 -27.02
C GLY A 245 8.70 7.89 -26.69
N ARG A 246 7.90 8.29 -27.69
CA ARG A 246 6.64 9.01 -27.49
C ARG A 246 5.59 8.16 -26.74
N ARG A 247 5.44 6.89 -27.05
CA ARG A 247 4.48 5.99 -26.37
C ARG A 247 4.82 5.76 -24.90
N ASN A 248 6.10 5.78 -24.54
CA ASN A 248 6.57 5.50 -23.18
C ASN A 248 6.79 6.75 -22.33
N TRP A 249 6.63 7.95 -22.89
CA TRP A 249 6.78 9.20 -22.14
C TRP A 249 5.69 9.39 -21.09
N CYS A 250 6.08 9.75 -19.87
CA CYS A 250 5.17 10.17 -18.81
C CYS A 250 5.20 11.69 -18.66
N SER A 251 4.12 12.36 -19.08
CA SER A 251 4.01 13.83 -19.01
C SER A 251 3.98 14.38 -17.58
N VAL A 252 3.50 13.58 -16.61
CA VAL A 252 3.41 13.97 -15.19
C VAL A 252 4.78 13.90 -14.52
N CYS A 253 5.49 12.77 -14.67
CA CYS A 253 6.80 12.56 -14.06
C CYS A 253 7.95 13.10 -14.92
N ARG A 254 7.68 13.47 -16.20
CA ARG A 254 8.66 13.92 -17.18
C ARG A 254 9.82 12.92 -17.37
N VAL A 255 9.49 11.64 -17.44
CA VAL A 255 10.44 10.54 -17.63
C VAL A 255 9.97 9.63 -18.75
N VAL A 256 10.92 9.04 -19.49
CA VAL A 256 10.64 7.91 -20.38
C VAL A 256 10.55 6.65 -19.52
N ARG A 257 9.39 5.97 -19.56
CA ARG A 257 9.16 4.78 -18.74
C ARG A 257 9.89 3.58 -19.34
N PRO A 258 10.71 2.88 -18.55
CA PRO A 258 11.25 1.59 -18.94
C PRO A 258 10.14 0.57 -19.28
N PRO A 259 10.45 -0.52 -20.00
CA PRO A 259 9.49 -1.59 -20.24
C PRO A 259 8.83 -2.06 -18.94
N ARG A 260 7.52 -2.35 -18.99
CA ARG A 260 6.69 -2.77 -17.86
C ARG A 260 6.49 -1.71 -16.75
N ALA A 261 7.18 -0.55 -16.79
CA ALA A 261 6.93 0.52 -15.84
C ALA A 261 5.56 1.19 -16.07
N GLY A 262 4.94 1.63 -14.98
CA GLY A 262 3.63 2.28 -15.01
C GLY A 262 3.58 3.51 -14.13
N HIS A 263 2.78 4.51 -14.53
CA HIS A 263 2.48 5.66 -13.68
C HIS A 263 1.31 5.35 -12.75
N CYS A 264 1.52 5.48 -11.45
CA CYS A 264 0.46 5.40 -10.45
C CYS A 264 -0.17 6.77 -10.23
N ARG A 265 -1.45 6.93 -10.56
CA ARG A 265 -2.18 8.20 -10.41
C ARG A 265 -2.41 8.60 -8.95
N ILE A 266 -2.41 7.64 -8.02
CA ILE A 266 -2.63 7.86 -6.58
C ILE A 266 -1.34 8.33 -5.91
N CYS A 267 -0.19 7.71 -6.25
CA CYS A 267 1.11 8.09 -5.71
C CYS A 267 1.78 9.24 -6.47
N GLY A 268 1.35 9.54 -7.71
CA GLY A 268 1.93 10.56 -8.57
C GLY A 268 3.32 10.20 -9.12
N VAL A 269 3.72 8.92 -9.10
CA VAL A 269 5.07 8.47 -9.51
C VAL A 269 5.00 7.32 -10.51
N CYS A 270 6.07 7.17 -11.30
CA CYS A 270 6.29 5.99 -12.14
C CYS A 270 7.01 4.91 -11.33
N VAL A 271 6.57 3.65 -11.47
CA VAL A 271 7.11 2.50 -10.74
C VAL A 271 7.51 1.41 -11.74
N LEU A 272 8.69 0.82 -11.53
CA LEU A 272 9.21 -0.30 -12.31
C LEU A 272 8.32 -1.53 -12.11
N ARG A 273 7.99 -2.20 -13.21
CA ARG A 273 7.11 -3.38 -13.22
C ARG A 273 5.91 -3.21 -12.29
N LEU A 274 5.18 -2.09 -12.47
CA LEU A 274 4.02 -1.76 -11.65
C LEU A 274 2.96 -2.84 -11.77
N ASP A 275 2.67 -3.52 -10.65
CA ASP A 275 1.57 -4.47 -10.56
C ASP A 275 0.26 -3.72 -10.30
N HIS A 276 0.10 -3.14 -9.13
CA HIS A 276 -1.04 -2.30 -8.78
C HIS A 276 -0.72 -1.32 -7.65
N HIS A 277 -1.61 -0.37 -7.40
CA HIS A 277 -1.62 0.39 -6.15
C HIS A 277 -2.52 -0.33 -5.14
N CYS A 278 -1.93 -0.82 -4.06
CA CYS A 278 -2.66 -1.55 -3.03
C CYS A 278 -3.14 -0.59 -1.93
N VAL A 279 -4.44 -0.41 -1.81
CA VAL A 279 -5.05 0.46 -0.79
C VAL A 279 -4.83 -0.05 0.62
N TRP A 280 -4.78 -1.39 0.81
CA TRP A 280 -4.57 -2.04 2.10
C TRP A 280 -3.20 -1.79 2.71
N ILE A 281 -2.19 -1.57 1.89
CA ILE A 281 -0.85 -1.18 2.35
C ILE A 281 -0.57 0.30 2.10
N ASN A 282 -1.49 1.03 1.47
CA ASN A 282 -1.34 2.42 1.04
C ASN A 282 0.02 2.67 0.33
N ASN A 283 0.37 1.77 -0.59
CA ASN A 283 1.60 1.81 -1.38
C ASN A 283 1.40 1.11 -2.73
N CYS A 284 2.28 1.39 -3.70
CA CYS A 284 2.35 0.59 -4.91
C CYS A 284 3.04 -0.76 -4.64
N VAL A 285 2.61 -1.78 -5.37
CA VAL A 285 3.33 -3.05 -5.53
C VAL A 285 4.03 -3.01 -6.88
N GLY A 286 5.35 -3.14 -6.86
CA GLY A 286 6.21 -3.07 -8.03
C GLY A 286 7.46 -3.93 -7.87
N GLN A 287 8.43 -3.76 -8.75
CA GLN A 287 9.60 -4.65 -8.84
C GLN A 287 10.35 -4.84 -7.54
N ALA A 288 10.49 -3.79 -6.71
CA ALA A 288 11.34 -3.85 -5.51
C ALA A 288 10.67 -4.49 -4.29
N ASN A 289 9.33 -4.46 -4.21
CA ASN A 289 8.60 -4.92 -3.03
C ASN A 289 7.59 -6.04 -3.28
N HIS A 290 7.48 -6.54 -4.52
CA HIS A 290 6.48 -7.56 -4.88
C HIS A 290 6.70 -8.89 -4.14
N VAL A 291 7.97 -9.32 -3.98
CA VAL A 291 8.31 -10.53 -3.21
C VAL A 291 7.90 -10.37 -1.75
N SER A 292 8.21 -9.24 -1.12
CA SER A 292 7.81 -8.95 0.26
C SER A 292 6.28 -8.92 0.41
N PHE A 293 5.56 -8.40 -0.59
CA PHE A 293 4.11 -8.41 -0.63
C PHE A 293 3.54 -9.83 -0.65
N LEU A 294 4.09 -10.71 -1.50
CA LEU A 294 3.70 -12.12 -1.55
C LEU A 294 3.96 -12.83 -0.21
N LEU A 295 5.13 -12.62 0.39
CA LEU A 295 5.46 -13.18 1.69
C LEU A 295 4.53 -12.68 2.79
N THR A 296 4.11 -11.41 2.76
CA THR A 296 3.13 -10.86 3.71
C THR A 296 1.80 -11.62 3.61
N LEU A 297 1.31 -11.88 2.40
CA LEU A 297 0.07 -12.65 2.20
C LEU A 297 0.23 -14.09 2.73
N VAL A 298 1.35 -14.75 2.43
CA VAL A 298 1.61 -16.13 2.88
C VAL A 298 1.66 -16.23 4.40
N PHE A 299 2.47 -15.39 5.06
CA PHE A 299 2.58 -15.43 6.53
C PHE A 299 1.27 -15.06 7.21
N PHE A 300 0.56 -14.06 6.70
CA PHE A 300 -0.77 -13.73 7.22
C PHE A 300 -1.73 -14.92 7.12
N LEU A 301 -1.83 -15.56 5.95
CA LEU A 301 -2.77 -16.66 5.71
C LEU A 301 -2.44 -17.88 6.59
N LEU A 302 -1.17 -18.27 6.68
CA LEU A 302 -0.75 -19.37 7.54
C LEU A 302 -1.08 -19.08 9.01
N THR A 303 -0.75 -17.88 9.49
CA THR A 303 -1.01 -17.46 10.88
C THR A 303 -2.50 -17.38 11.17
N SER A 304 -3.28 -16.81 10.24
CA SER A 304 -4.72 -16.65 10.41
C SER A 304 -5.45 -18.00 10.41
N LEU A 305 -5.15 -18.89 9.46
CA LEU A 305 -5.75 -20.24 9.41
C LEU A 305 -5.41 -21.04 10.66
N TYR A 306 -4.16 -20.97 11.11
CA TYR A 306 -3.74 -21.65 12.35
C TYR A 306 -4.45 -21.07 13.58
N GLY A 307 -4.48 -19.72 13.70
CA GLY A 307 -5.17 -19.05 14.81
C GLY A 307 -6.67 -19.32 14.84
N ILE A 308 -7.35 -19.29 13.69
CA ILE A 308 -8.79 -19.66 13.59
C ILE A 308 -8.99 -21.08 14.09
N GLY A 309 -8.14 -22.04 13.70
CA GLY A 309 -8.22 -23.43 14.15
C GLY A 309 -8.09 -23.58 15.67
N LEU A 310 -7.15 -22.83 16.27
CA LEU A 310 -6.95 -22.82 17.74
C LEU A 310 -8.14 -22.22 18.48
N VAL A 311 -8.67 -21.10 17.99
CA VAL A 311 -9.85 -20.44 18.57
C VAL A 311 -11.06 -21.37 18.52
N LEU A 312 -11.35 -21.97 17.36
CA LEU A 312 -12.49 -22.86 17.20
C LEU A 312 -12.35 -24.13 18.05
N ARG A 313 -11.13 -24.68 18.16
CA ARG A 313 -10.87 -25.83 19.06
C ARG A 313 -11.14 -25.48 20.53
N SER A 314 -10.78 -24.28 20.96
CA SER A 314 -11.01 -23.84 22.36
C SER A 314 -12.49 -23.55 22.65
N VAL A 315 -13.21 -22.96 21.68
CA VAL A 315 -14.60 -22.54 21.85
C VAL A 315 -15.59 -23.70 21.59
N CYS A 316 -15.25 -24.61 20.66
CA CYS A 316 -16.08 -25.71 20.21
C CYS A 316 -15.32 -27.06 20.25
N PRO A 317 -14.88 -27.56 21.42
CA PRO A 317 -13.94 -28.68 21.54
C PRO A 317 -14.47 -30.00 20.99
N GLN A 318 -15.79 -30.16 20.92
CA GLN A 318 -16.44 -31.40 20.47
C GLN A 318 -16.62 -31.52 18.97
N GLN A 319 -16.20 -30.51 18.20
CA GLN A 319 -16.44 -30.45 16.77
C GLN A 319 -15.13 -30.27 15.96
N ASN A 320 -15.15 -30.79 14.74
CA ASN A 320 -14.09 -30.49 13.76
C ASN A 320 -14.10 -28.99 13.38
N VAL A 321 -12.95 -28.41 13.05
CA VAL A 321 -12.79 -26.97 12.75
C VAL A 321 -13.80 -26.47 11.71
N LEU A 322 -14.06 -27.24 10.63
CA LEU A 322 -15.02 -26.85 9.58
C LEU A 322 -16.46 -26.86 10.09
N THR A 323 -16.85 -27.89 10.85
CA THR A 323 -18.20 -27.95 11.43
C THR A 323 -18.35 -26.93 12.55
N ALA A 324 -17.33 -26.71 13.37
CA ALA A 324 -17.31 -25.70 14.41
C ALA A 324 -17.51 -24.29 13.84
N LEU A 325 -16.91 -23.98 12.70
CA LEU A 325 -17.09 -22.69 12.01
C LEU A 325 -18.53 -22.47 11.57
N LEU A 326 -19.21 -23.52 11.09
CA LEU A 326 -20.58 -23.42 10.58
C LEU A 326 -21.64 -23.54 11.67
N TYR A 327 -21.39 -24.38 12.66
CA TYR A 327 -22.36 -24.69 13.72
C TYR A 327 -21.64 -25.03 15.03
N CYS A 328 -21.76 -24.14 16.00
CA CYS A 328 -21.23 -24.33 17.36
C CYS A 328 -22.36 -24.10 18.38
N PRO A 329 -23.10 -25.19 18.80
CA PRO A 329 -24.23 -25.07 19.71
C PRO A 329 -23.78 -24.55 21.07
N GLY A 330 -24.56 -23.64 21.64
CA GLY A 330 -24.28 -23.09 22.98
C GLY A 330 -23.18 -22.05 23.04
N VAL A 331 -22.55 -21.67 21.91
CA VAL A 331 -21.45 -20.68 21.89
C VAL A 331 -21.89 -19.32 22.43
N TYR A 332 -23.15 -18.95 22.25
CA TYR A 332 -23.73 -17.68 22.72
C TYR A 332 -24.23 -17.70 24.15
N THR A 333 -24.03 -18.80 24.90
CA THR A 333 -24.36 -18.86 26.33
C THR A 333 -23.38 -18.06 27.18
N HIS A 334 -22.13 -17.98 26.76
CA HIS A 334 -21.08 -17.19 27.41
C HIS A 334 -20.55 -16.13 26.45
N TYR A 335 -20.58 -14.88 26.91
CA TYR A 335 -20.17 -13.72 26.09
C TYR A 335 -18.74 -13.84 25.54
N SER A 336 -17.77 -14.28 26.35
CA SER A 336 -16.36 -14.47 25.91
C SER A 336 -16.26 -15.52 24.78
N SER A 337 -17.05 -16.63 24.88
CA SER A 337 -17.08 -17.64 23.81
C SER A 337 -17.73 -17.11 22.53
N ALA A 338 -18.83 -16.37 22.65
CA ALA A 338 -19.50 -15.73 21.54
C ALA A 338 -18.61 -14.69 20.84
N LEU A 339 -17.85 -13.90 21.61
CA LEU A 339 -16.90 -12.92 21.07
C LEU A 339 -15.78 -13.61 20.29
N CYS A 340 -15.15 -14.64 20.87
CA CYS A 340 -14.10 -15.42 20.20
C CYS A 340 -14.61 -16.07 18.90
N PHE A 341 -15.80 -16.64 18.93
CA PHE A 341 -16.44 -17.25 17.77
C PHE A 341 -16.75 -16.22 16.66
N THR A 342 -17.31 -15.08 17.03
CA THR A 342 -17.57 -13.96 16.11
C THR A 342 -16.28 -13.45 15.47
N CYS A 343 -15.20 -13.34 16.25
CA CYS A 343 -13.89 -12.95 15.76
C CYS A 343 -13.28 -14.01 14.84
N ALA A 344 -13.47 -15.31 15.09
CA ALA A 344 -13.07 -16.38 14.18
C ALA A 344 -13.81 -16.28 12.83
N TRP A 345 -15.11 -15.96 12.84
CA TRP A 345 -15.87 -15.69 11.63
C TRP A 345 -15.36 -14.48 10.85
N TYR A 346 -15.13 -13.37 11.56
CA TYR A 346 -14.53 -12.18 10.94
C TYR A 346 -13.17 -12.51 10.29
N CYS A 347 -12.27 -13.18 11.03
CA CYS A 347 -10.99 -13.63 10.50
C CYS A 347 -11.14 -14.54 9.28
N SER A 348 -12.12 -15.45 9.28
CA SER A 348 -12.37 -16.37 8.16
C SER A 348 -12.80 -15.63 6.89
N ILE A 349 -13.65 -14.59 7.01
CA ILE A 349 -14.05 -13.74 5.89
C ILE A 349 -12.82 -13.00 5.31
N VAL A 350 -12.01 -12.38 6.17
CA VAL A 350 -10.78 -11.66 5.75
C VAL A 350 -9.78 -12.63 5.12
N THR A 351 -9.59 -13.81 5.75
CA THR A 351 -8.69 -14.86 5.24
C THR A 351 -9.12 -15.37 3.87
N GLY A 352 -10.43 -15.57 3.66
CA GLY A 352 -10.97 -15.97 2.35
C GLY A 352 -10.69 -14.93 1.26
N GLY A 353 -10.87 -13.64 1.56
CA GLY A 353 -10.55 -12.56 0.64
C GLY A 353 -9.06 -12.47 0.28
N LEU A 354 -8.19 -12.63 1.28
CA LEU A 354 -6.73 -12.61 1.06
C LEU A 354 -6.21 -13.89 0.40
N LEU A 355 -6.85 -15.04 0.64
CA LEU A 355 -6.55 -16.29 -0.08
C LEU A 355 -6.85 -16.13 -1.58
N HIS A 356 -8.01 -15.54 -1.91
CA HIS A 356 -8.33 -15.22 -3.32
C HIS A 356 -7.24 -14.32 -3.93
N LEU A 357 -6.83 -13.26 -3.22
CA LEU A 357 -5.76 -12.36 -3.68
C LEU A 357 -4.44 -13.11 -3.88
N LEU A 358 -4.05 -13.98 -2.95
CA LEU A 358 -2.84 -14.80 -3.07
C LEU A 358 -2.89 -15.71 -4.30
N LEU A 359 -4.03 -16.37 -4.55
CA LEU A 359 -4.22 -17.23 -5.73
C LEU A 359 -4.05 -16.43 -7.03
N VAL A 360 -4.65 -15.24 -7.12
CA VAL A 360 -4.47 -14.36 -8.28
C VAL A 360 -3.01 -13.97 -8.47
N GLN A 361 -2.30 -13.63 -7.40
CA GLN A 361 -0.88 -13.29 -7.47
C GLN A 361 -0.02 -14.48 -7.92
N ILE A 362 -0.25 -15.69 -7.39
CA ILE A 362 0.45 -16.91 -7.80
C ILE A 362 0.24 -17.16 -9.29
N ILE A 363 -1.00 -17.06 -9.78
CA ILE A 363 -1.32 -17.24 -11.19
C ILE A 363 -0.61 -16.20 -12.05
N ASN A 364 -0.70 -14.92 -11.69
CA ASN A 364 -0.07 -13.83 -12.42
C ASN A 364 1.47 -14.01 -12.51
N ILE A 365 2.10 -14.40 -11.42
CA ILE A 365 3.54 -14.68 -11.38
C ILE A 365 3.87 -15.89 -12.28
N SER A 366 3.05 -16.94 -12.24
CA SER A 366 3.24 -18.16 -13.05
C SER A 366 3.18 -17.89 -14.55
N TYR A 367 2.37 -16.93 -14.98
CA TYR A 367 2.30 -16.47 -16.37
C TYR A 367 3.20 -15.25 -16.67
N ASN A 368 3.98 -14.78 -15.70
CA ASN A 368 4.81 -13.56 -15.78
C ASN A 368 4.03 -12.32 -16.25
N VAL A 369 2.85 -12.13 -15.72
CA VAL A 369 1.95 -11.03 -16.03
C VAL A 369 1.73 -10.18 -14.78
N THR A 370 1.72 -8.86 -14.88
CA THR A 370 1.27 -7.99 -13.80
C THR A 370 -0.24 -7.75 -13.90
N GLU A 371 -0.88 -7.44 -12.78
CA GLU A 371 -2.32 -7.13 -12.76
C GLU A 371 -2.66 -5.96 -13.68
N ARG A 372 -1.75 -4.98 -13.79
CA ARG A 372 -1.90 -3.87 -14.73
C ARG A 372 -1.84 -4.34 -16.18
N GLU A 373 -0.90 -5.21 -16.55
CA GLU A 373 -0.77 -5.77 -17.90
C GLU A 373 -1.99 -6.62 -18.24
N ALA A 374 -2.46 -7.46 -17.30
CA ALA A 374 -3.66 -8.25 -17.45
C ALA A 374 -4.90 -7.39 -17.76
N ARG A 375 -5.10 -6.30 -16.97
CA ARG A 375 -6.22 -5.36 -17.20
C ARG A 375 -6.13 -4.63 -18.53
N VAL A 376 -4.95 -4.25 -18.98
CA VAL A 376 -4.75 -3.60 -20.28
C VAL A 376 -5.05 -4.58 -21.41
N ALA A 377 -4.48 -5.78 -21.35
CA ALA A 377 -4.64 -6.81 -22.37
C ALA A 377 -6.09 -7.29 -22.50
N LEU A 378 -6.82 -7.41 -21.37
CA LEU A 378 -8.27 -7.72 -21.41
C LEU A 378 -9.08 -6.59 -22.04
N ARG A 379 -8.76 -5.33 -21.76
CA ARG A 379 -9.43 -4.17 -22.35
C ARG A 379 -9.19 -4.09 -23.87
N GLU A 380 -7.96 -4.38 -24.29
CA GLU A 380 -7.55 -4.36 -25.70
C GLU A 380 -7.86 -5.67 -26.44
N LYS A 381 -8.45 -6.65 -25.74
CA LYS A 381 -8.80 -7.97 -26.27
C LYS A 381 -7.60 -8.74 -26.86
N THR A 382 -6.41 -8.46 -26.36
CA THR A 382 -5.17 -9.11 -26.82
C THR A 382 -4.78 -10.33 -25.97
N ALA A 383 -5.44 -10.55 -24.84
CA ALA A 383 -5.18 -11.68 -23.96
C ALA A 383 -6.26 -12.74 -24.00
N ARG A 384 -5.87 -13.98 -23.72
CA ARG A 384 -6.80 -15.06 -23.43
C ARG A 384 -7.16 -15.04 -21.95
N SER A 385 -8.46 -15.02 -21.65
CA SER A 385 -8.97 -15.09 -20.28
C SER A 385 -9.63 -16.45 -20.07
N ALA A 386 -9.30 -17.12 -18.97
CA ALA A 386 -9.90 -18.36 -18.52
C ALA A 386 -10.36 -18.25 -17.06
N CYS A 387 -11.18 -19.20 -16.59
CA CYS A 387 -11.64 -19.25 -15.19
C CYS A 387 -12.24 -17.91 -14.70
N TRP A 388 -13.18 -17.33 -15.43
CA TRP A 388 -13.91 -16.10 -15.06
C TRP A 388 -12.98 -14.87 -14.94
N GLY A 389 -11.90 -14.84 -15.72
CA GLY A 389 -10.92 -13.76 -15.69
C GLY A 389 -9.82 -13.93 -14.63
N LEU A 390 -9.81 -15.02 -13.90
CA LEU A 390 -8.78 -15.32 -12.89
C LEU A 390 -7.42 -15.60 -13.55
N VAL A 391 -7.43 -16.29 -14.70
CA VAL A 391 -6.23 -16.61 -15.48
C VAL A 391 -6.19 -15.73 -16.71
N VAL A 392 -5.16 -14.92 -16.86
CA VAL A 392 -4.93 -14.05 -18.02
C VAL A 392 -3.55 -14.36 -18.58
N ASP A 393 -3.51 -14.97 -19.73
CA ASP A 393 -2.29 -15.24 -20.47
C ASP A 393 -2.11 -14.22 -21.59
N THR A 394 -1.08 -13.40 -21.49
CA THR A 394 -0.68 -12.45 -22.53
C THR A 394 0.38 -13.03 -23.47
N GLY A 395 1.06 -14.08 -23.06
CA GLY A 395 2.15 -14.74 -23.81
C GLY A 395 3.42 -13.90 -24.01
N VAL A 396 3.39 -12.59 -23.72
CA VAL A 396 4.47 -11.64 -24.09
C VAL A 396 5.75 -11.85 -23.30
N TYR A 397 5.63 -12.12 -21.98
CA TYR A 397 6.80 -12.22 -21.08
C TYR A 397 6.99 -13.60 -20.48
N SER A 398 6.11 -14.55 -20.77
CA SER A 398 6.17 -15.88 -20.21
C SER A 398 7.29 -16.69 -20.84
N ARG A 399 8.18 -17.26 -19.99
CA ARG A 399 9.30 -18.13 -20.37
C ARG A 399 9.16 -19.53 -19.79
N GLY A 400 7.95 -19.87 -19.33
CA GLY A 400 7.67 -21.11 -18.62
C GLY A 400 7.74 -20.95 -17.10
N LEU A 401 7.03 -21.84 -16.39
CA LEU A 401 6.76 -21.72 -14.95
C LEU A 401 8.02 -21.48 -14.10
N TRP A 402 9.03 -22.33 -14.25
CA TRP A 402 10.27 -22.26 -13.46
C TRP A 402 11.06 -20.96 -13.72
N SER A 403 11.18 -20.58 -14.98
CA SER A 403 11.88 -19.35 -15.36
C SER A 403 11.16 -18.11 -14.84
N ASN A 404 9.82 -18.10 -14.90
CA ASN A 404 9.00 -16.98 -14.41
C ASN A 404 9.13 -16.82 -12.90
N TRP A 405 9.09 -17.90 -12.13
CA TRP A 405 9.29 -17.86 -10.68
C TRP A 405 10.72 -17.51 -10.29
N SER A 406 11.74 -18.03 -11.00
CA SER A 406 13.15 -17.66 -10.78
C SER A 406 13.38 -16.17 -11.04
N GLU A 407 12.84 -15.64 -12.15
CA GLU A 407 12.88 -14.21 -12.46
C GLU A 407 12.20 -13.39 -11.35
N PHE A 408 11.02 -13.82 -10.89
CA PHE A 408 10.28 -13.16 -9.83
C PHE A 408 11.08 -13.09 -8.52
N MET A 409 11.67 -14.20 -8.08
CA MET A 409 12.43 -14.25 -6.83
C MET A 409 13.72 -13.42 -6.88
N SER A 410 14.38 -13.34 -8.05
CA SER A 410 15.62 -12.58 -8.23
C SER A 410 15.42 -11.07 -8.46
N MET A 411 14.17 -10.59 -8.58
CA MET A 411 13.89 -9.18 -8.88
C MET A 411 14.38 -8.22 -7.80
N GLY A 412 14.27 -8.61 -6.52
CA GLY A 412 14.69 -7.78 -5.39
C GLY A 412 16.20 -7.54 -5.34
N ASP A 413 16.98 -8.52 -5.74
CA ASP A 413 18.45 -8.48 -5.66
C ASP A 413 19.06 -7.63 -6.78
N LYS A 414 18.47 -7.65 -7.98
CA LYS A 414 18.95 -6.86 -9.13
C LYS A 414 18.88 -5.35 -8.88
N LEU A 415 17.94 -4.88 -8.09
CA LEU A 415 17.80 -3.46 -7.72
C LEU A 415 18.79 -3.04 -6.63
N ARG A 416 19.18 -3.95 -5.72
CA ARG A 416 20.19 -3.67 -4.69
C ARG A 416 21.59 -3.52 -5.30
N LEU A 417 21.94 -4.33 -6.30
CA LEU A 417 23.21 -4.28 -7.00
C LEU A 417 23.37 -3.05 -7.90
N SER A 418 22.29 -2.37 -8.27
CA SER A 418 22.34 -1.15 -9.08
C SER A 418 22.30 0.15 -8.27
N SER A 419 22.33 0.09 -6.95
CA SER A 419 22.40 1.28 -6.09
C SER A 419 23.85 1.74 -5.92
N PRO A 420 24.19 3.02 -6.19
CA PRO A 420 25.57 3.53 -6.12
C PRO A 420 26.22 3.55 -4.73
N THR A 421 25.47 3.16 -3.68
CA THR A 421 25.95 3.20 -2.28
C THR A 421 26.88 2.08 -1.88
N ASP A 422 27.11 1.06 -2.72
CA ASP A 422 27.99 -0.08 -2.42
C ASP A 422 29.37 0.02 -3.09
N LEU A 423 29.75 1.21 -3.60
CA LEU A 423 31.04 1.51 -4.21
C LEU A 423 31.80 2.65 -3.47
N VAL A 424 31.74 2.70 -2.14
CA VAL A 424 32.63 3.53 -1.32
C VAL A 424 33.23 2.70 -0.20
#